data_de74d060a5d6ef9af6ae13ebeaca4852
#
_entry.id   de74d060a5d6ef9af6ae13ebeaca4852
#
_cell.length_a   1.000
_cell.length_b   1.000
_cell.length_c   1.000
_cell.angle_alpha   90.00
_cell.angle_beta   90.00
_cell.angle_gamma   90.00
#
_symmetry.space_group_name_H-M   'P 1'
#
loop_
_entity.id
_entity.type
_entity.pdbx_description
1 polymer ?
#
loop_
_entity_poly.entity_id
_entity_poly.type
_entity_poly.pdbx_seq_one_letter_code
_entity_poly.pdbx_strand_id
1 'polypeptide(L)'
;EFAFYMIAEARKRRIQKIFELDGHVYAFDIQEDAISSTRARLEKCGFSNYTLIHDSHANLKEYIKTPIKAGMFNLGYLPGHGHHEVTTKRESTLAAVKAAIEMLDSDGVLLVAVYPGHEEGTLEGEMLTEYLATLSRYKLCATKVRIVNSPTSPYFFVIESK
;
A
#
# COMPACT_ATOMS: atom_id res chain seq x y z
N GLU A 1 -1.43 -8.65 -13.98
CA GLU A 1 -2.36 -7.84 -14.82
C GLU A 1 -3.76 -7.74 -14.20
N PHE A 2 -4.35 -8.81 -13.66
CA PHE A 2 -5.71 -8.78 -13.12
C PHE A 2 -5.85 -7.95 -11.84
N ALA A 3 -4.90 -8.05 -10.91
CA ALA A 3 -4.88 -7.21 -9.71
C ALA A 3 -4.67 -5.73 -10.08
N PHE A 4 -3.86 -5.46 -11.11
CA PHE A 4 -3.65 -4.12 -11.64
C PHE A 4 -4.90 -3.55 -12.33
N TYR A 5 -5.69 -4.41 -12.99
CA TYR A 5 -6.94 -4.02 -13.65
C TYR A 5 -8.06 -3.71 -12.64
N MET A 6 -8.19 -4.51 -11.58
CA MET A 6 -9.13 -4.23 -10.48
C MET A 6 -8.77 -2.94 -9.73
N ILE A 7 -7.48 -2.69 -9.52
CA ILE A 7 -6.99 -1.45 -8.93
C ILE A 7 -7.18 -0.27 -9.89
N ALA A 8 -6.97 -0.44 -11.20
CA ALA A 8 -7.15 0.62 -12.19
C ALA A 8 -8.63 1.00 -12.39
N GLU A 9 -9.55 0.05 -12.35
CA GLU A 9 -10.98 0.31 -12.49
C GLU A 9 -11.60 0.83 -11.16
N ALA A 10 -11.13 0.33 -10.02
CA ALA A 10 -11.40 0.93 -8.73
C ALA A 10 -10.80 2.35 -8.60
N ARG A 11 -9.64 2.62 -9.26
CA ARG A 11 -9.05 3.95 -9.40
C ARG A 11 -9.98 4.93 -10.10
N LYS A 12 -10.66 4.58 -11.18
CA LYS A 12 -11.55 5.52 -11.89
C LYS A 12 -12.77 5.94 -11.05
N ARG A 13 -13.31 5.05 -10.21
CA ARG A 13 -14.58 5.30 -9.51
C ARG A 13 -14.45 5.58 -8.01
N ARG A 14 -13.42 5.07 -7.32
CA ARG A 14 -13.25 5.24 -5.86
C ARG A 14 -12.18 6.23 -5.47
N ILE A 15 -11.09 6.34 -6.22
CA ILE A 15 -10.09 7.39 -5.95
C ILE A 15 -10.65 8.76 -6.28
N GLN A 16 -11.42 8.87 -7.37
CA GLN A 16 -12.16 10.11 -7.64
C GLN A 16 -13.06 10.47 -6.45
N LYS A 17 -13.73 9.49 -5.83
CA LYS A 17 -14.56 9.69 -4.66
C LYS A 17 -13.78 10.04 -3.38
N ILE A 18 -12.55 9.55 -3.19
CA ILE A 18 -11.69 9.94 -2.08
C ILE A 18 -11.23 11.40 -2.23
N PHE A 19 -10.94 11.84 -3.46
CA PHE A 19 -10.57 13.22 -3.74
C PHE A 19 -11.78 14.19 -3.80
N GLU A 20 -12.99 13.67 -4.04
CA GLU A 20 -14.25 14.43 -3.99
C GLU A 20 -14.79 14.62 -2.56
N LEU A 21 -14.32 13.82 -1.59
CA LEU A 21 -14.58 13.98 -0.17
C LEU A 21 -13.46 14.85 0.42
N ASP A 22 -13.68 15.52 1.54
CA ASP A 22 -12.71 16.37 2.26
C ASP A 22 -11.47 15.60 2.79
N GLY A 23 -11.11 14.52 2.12
CA GLY A 23 -9.97 13.66 2.43
C GLY A 23 -8.66 14.23 1.90
N HIS A 24 -7.55 13.91 2.58
CA HIS A 24 -6.20 14.20 2.14
C HIS A 24 -5.42 12.91 1.88
N VAL A 25 -4.70 12.84 0.76
CA VAL A 25 -3.92 11.66 0.38
C VAL A 25 -2.42 11.91 0.59
N TYR A 26 -1.78 11.05 1.37
CA TYR A 26 -0.32 11.00 1.52
C TYR A 26 0.20 9.86 0.67
N ALA A 27 1.14 10.12 -0.23
CA ALA A 27 1.77 9.11 -1.06
C ALA A 27 3.29 9.14 -0.91
N PHE A 28 3.87 7.98 -0.65
CA PHE A 28 5.30 7.79 -0.40
C PHE A 28 5.94 7.02 -1.54
N ASP A 29 7.10 7.45 -1.97
CA ASP A 29 8.00 6.68 -2.82
C ASP A 29 9.44 7.12 -2.55
N ILE A 30 10.39 6.18 -2.62
CA ILE A 30 11.83 6.47 -2.50
C ILE A 30 12.45 6.87 -3.83
N GLN A 31 11.71 6.74 -4.93
CA GLN A 31 12.16 7.08 -6.27
C GLN A 31 11.59 8.44 -6.69
N GLU A 32 12.47 9.38 -6.99
CA GLU A 32 12.08 10.73 -7.40
C GLU A 32 11.27 10.73 -8.71
N ASP A 33 11.60 9.83 -9.64
CA ASP A 33 10.86 9.68 -10.91
C ASP A 33 9.42 9.24 -10.69
N ALA A 34 9.17 8.36 -9.69
CA ALA A 34 7.83 7.92 -9.31
C ALA A 34 7.02 9.09 -8.71
N ILE A 35 7.64 9.89 -7.84
CA ILE A 35 7.04 11.10 -7.27
C ILE A 35 6.69 12.10 -8.36
N SER A 36 7.62 12.39 -9.29
CA SER A 36 7.44 13.33 -10.40
C SER A 36 6.33 12.87 -11.35
N SER A 37 6.32 11.59 -11.73
CA SER A 37 5.27 10.98 -12.56
C SER A 37 3.90 11.02 -11.91
N THR A 38 3.83 10.76 -10.61
CA THR A 38 2.59 10.82 -9.83
C THR A 38 2.06 12.25 -9.77
N ARG A 39 2.93 13.23 -9.52
CA ARG A 39 2.59 14.65 -9.53
C ARG A 39 1.95 15.08 -10.86
N ALA A 40 2.61 14.80 -11.96
CA ALA A 40 2.12 15.16 -13.29
C ALA A 40 0.73 14.56 -13.60
N ARG A 41 0.47 13.33 -13.13
CA ARG A 41 -0.84 12.67 -13.30
C ARG A 41 -1.92 13.32 -12.44
N LEU A 42 -1.64 13.65 -11.18
CA LEU A 42 -2.59 14.28 -10.27
C LEU A 42 -2.94 15.69 -10.72
N GLU A 43 -1.96 16.48 -11.13
CA GLU A 43 -2.15 17.82 -11.69
C GLU A 43 -3.00 17.78 -12.98
N LYS A 44 -2.74 16.83 -13.88
CA LYS A 44 -3.55 16.61 -15.08
C LYS A 44 -5.01 16.28 -14.77
N CYS A 45 -5.26 15.62 -13.62
CA CYS A 45 -6.60 15.29 -13.17
C CYS A 45 -7.25 16.42 -12.34
N GLY A 46 -6.54 17.53 -12.07
CA GLY A 46 -7.04 18.66 -11.31
C GLY A 46 -7.13 18.43 -9.81
N PHE A 47 -6.44 17.41 -9.26
CA PHE A 47 -6.41 17.15 -7.81
C PHE A 47 -5.38 18.02 -7.10
N SER A 48 -5.71 18.48 -5.89
CA SER A 48 -4.83 19.31 -5.06
C SER A 48 -4.74 18.85 -3.59
N ASN A 49 -5.62 17.96 -3.15
CA ASN A 49 -5.70 17.48 -1.76
C ASN A 49 -4.78 16.27 -1.52
N TYR A 50 -3.50 16.43 -1.88
CA TYR A 50 -2.50 15.38 -1.68
C TYR A 50 -1.15 15.96 -1.23
N THR A 51 -0.36 15.11 -0.58
CA THR A 51 1.06 15.35 -0.28
C THR A 51 1.88 14.20 -0.83
N LEU A 52 2.83 14.51 -1.73
CA LEU A 52 3.79 13.53 -2.23
C LEU A 52 5.07 13.63 -1.41
N ILE A 53 5.52 12.51 -0.89
CA ILE A 53 6.64 12.41 0.05
C ILE A 53 7.72 11.54 -0.59
N HIS A 54 8.87 12.16 -0.89
CA HIS A 54 10.06 11.46 -1.37
C HIS A 54 10.84 10.92 -0.18
N ASP A 55 10.33 9.84 0.41
CA ASP A 55 10.93 9.17 1.56
C ASP A 55 10.41 7.73 1.67
N SER A 56 11.03 6.95 2.55
CA SER A 56 10.57 5.60 2.88
C SER A 56 9.20 5.65 3.57
N HIS A 57 8.31 4.77 3.15
CA HIS A 57 7.03 4.55 3.83
C HIS A 57 7.20 4.09 5.29
N ALA A 58 8.38 3.60 5.68
CA ALA A 58 8.69 3.28 7.08
C ALA A 58 8.61 4.51 8.00
N ASN A 59 8.82 5.72 7.44
CA ASN A 59 8.79 6.99 8.15
C ASN A 59 7.41 7.66 8.17
N LEU A 60 6.35 6.93 7.81
CA LEU A 60 5.00 7.51 7.64
C LEU A 60 4.50 8.30 8.88
N LYS A 61 4.88 7.90 10.10
CA LYS A 61 4.53 8.61 11.33
C LYS A 61 5.18 10.00 11.49
N GLU A 62 6.24 10.27 10.74
CA GLU A 62 6.87 11.60 10.74
C GLU A 62 6.02 12.62 10.00
N TYR A 63 5.26 12.17 9.01
CA TYR A 63 4.47 13.00 8.10
C TYR A 63 2.97 12.99 8.41
N ILE A 64 2.41 11.84 8.78
CA ILE A 64 0.99 11.68 9.08
C ILE A 64 0.78 11.76 10.58
N LYS A 65 -0.05 12.69 11.04
CA LYS A 65 -0.32 12.93 12.48
C LYS A 65 -1.77 12.65 12.87
N THR A 66 -2.59 12.24 11.91
CA THR A 66 -4.02 11.92 12.10
C THR A 66 -4.27 10.43 11.87
N PRO A 67 -5.34 9.87 12.44
CA PRO A 67 -5.76 8.51 12.13
C PRO A 67 -5.97 8.29 10.63
N ILE A 68 -5.69 7.08 10.16
CA ILE A 68 -5.76 6.68 8.75
C ILE A 68 -7.08 5.94 8.51
N LYS A 69 -7.93 6.46 7.63
CA LYS A 69 -9.17 5.78 7.22
C LYS A 69 -8.93 4.69 6.18
N ALA A 70 -8.02 4.92 5.27
CA ALA A 70 -7.67 3.95 4.25
C ALA A 70 -6.18 4.03 3.90
N GLY A 71 -5.50 2.91 3.84
CA GLY A 71 -4.11 2.81 3.41
C GLY A 71 -3.93 1.73 2.37
N MET A 72 -2.91 1.88 1.51
CA MET A 72 -2.55 0.90 0.52
C MET A 72 -1.04 0.82 0.36
N PHE A 73 -0.49 -0.36 0.55
CA PHE A 73 0.88 -0.72 0.18
C PHE A 73 0.86 -1.56 -1.09
N ASN A 74 1.53 -1.07 -2.12
CA ASN A 74 1.80 -1.80 -3.35
C ASN A 74 3.29 -2.08 -3.41
N LEU A 75 3.71 -3.16 -2.74
CA LEU A 75 5.10 -3.51 -2.54
C LEU A 75 5.69 -4.05 -3.85
N GLY A 76 6.82 -3.50 -4.27
CA GLY A 76 7.46 -3.89 -5.52
C GLY A 76 8.37 -2.80 -6.08
N TYR A 77 8.77 -2.96 -7.32
CA TYR A 77 9.58 -2.00 -8.08
C TYR A 77 8.74 -1.30 -9.15
N LEU A 78 9.20 -0.12 -9.58
CA LEU A 78 8.56 0.60 -10.68
C LEU A 78 8.82 -0.14 -12.00
N PRO A 79 7.82 -0.74 -12.66
CA PRO A 79 8.05 -1.43 -13.92
C PRO A 79 8.44 -0.44 -15.02
N GLY A 80 9.49 -0.76 -15.81
CA GLY A 80 9.88 -0.01 -16.99
C GLY A 80 11.21 0.75 -16.90
N HIS A 81 11.87 0.84 -15.76
CA HIS A 81 13.11 1.61 -15.59
C HIS A 81 14.36 0.78 -15.27
N GLY A 82 14.44 -0.50 -15.65
CA GLY A 82 15.68 -1.28 -15.62
C GLY A 82 16.39 -1.44 -14.24
N HIS A 83 15.93 -0.79 -13.20
CA HIS A 83 16.50 -0.82 -11.87
C HIS A 83 15.84 -1.92 -11.03
N HIS A 84 16.18 -3.18 -11.35
CA HIS A 84 15.76 -4.34 -10.54
C HIS A 84 16.43 -4.37 -9.15
N GLU A 85 17.36 -3.43 -8.88
CA GLU A 85 18.13 -3.40 -7.63
C GLU A 85 17.41 -2.67 -6.48
N VAL A 86 16.34 -1.93 -6.75
CA VAL A 86 15.58 -1.20 -5.73
C VAL A 86 14.30 -1.96 -5.40
N THR A 87 14.44 -3.04 -4.67
CA THR A 87 13.32 -3.74 -4.03
C THR A 87 13.07 -3.16 -2.65
N THR A 88 11.81 -3.15 -2.24
CA THR A 88 11.43 -2.79 -0.87
C THR A 88 12.12 -3.78 0.09
N LYS A 89 12.86 -3.27 1.08
CA LYS A 89 13.45 -4.12 2.10
C LYS A 89 12.35 -4.63 3.02
N ARG A 90 12.31 -5.94 3.28
CA ARG A 90 11.31 -6.61 4.14
C ARG A 90 11.10 -5.92 5.48
N GLU A 91 12.20 -5.48 6.11
CA GLU A 91 12.16 -4.81 7.40
C GLU A 91 11.44 -3.46 7.32
N SER A 92 11.67 -2.68 6.25
CA SER A 92 10.99 -1.39 6.05
C SER A 92 9.50 -1.57 5.77
N THR A 93 9.13 -2.61 5.02
CA THR A 93 7.73 -2.98 4.81
C THR A 93 7.04 -3.33 6.11
N LEU A 94 7.65 -4.21 6.91
CA LEU A 94 7.06 -4.62 8.19
C LEU A 94 6.91 -3.43 9.14
N ALA A 95 7.92 -2.56 9.21
CA ALA A 95 7.88 -1.35 10.03
C ALA A 95 6.74 -0.42 9.59
N ALA A 96 6.59 -0.21 8.29
CA ALA A 96 5.54 0.64 7.73
C ALA A 96 4.13 0.05 7.95
N VAL A 97 3.94 -1.24 7.73
CA VAL A 97 2.65 -1.92 7.97
C VAL A 97 2.27 -1.86 9.45
N LYS A 98 3.22 -2.10 10.37
CA LYS A 98 3.01 -1.93 11.82
C LYS A 98 2.57 -0.51 12.16
N ALA A 99 3.31 0.48 11.67
CA ALA A 99 3.03 1.88 11.91
C ALA A 99 1.65 2.29 11.37
N ALA A 100 1.27 1.83 10.17
CA ALA A 100 -0.03 2.10 9.58
C ALA A 100 -1.18 1.44 10.37
N ILE A 101 -1.01 0.20 10.85
CA ILE A 101 -1.99 -0.50 11.69
C ILE A 101 -2.21 0.25 13.01
N GLU A 102 -1.14 0.75 13.63
CA GLU A 102 -1.24 1.53 14.87
C GLU A 102 -1.96 2.88 14.69
N MET A 103 -1.94 3.41 13.48
CA MET A 103 -2.60 4.67 13.12
C MET A 103 -3.98 4.47 12.49
N LEU A 104 -4.40 3.22 12.29
CA LEU A 104 -5.68 2.93 11.66
C LEU A 104 -6.82 3.43 12.55
N ASP A 105 -7.72 4.23 11.95
CA ASP A 105 -8.91 4.73 12.64
C ASP A 105 -9.89 3.58 12.93
N SER A 106 -10.86 3.80 13.80
CA SER A 106 -12.02 2.91 13.91
C SER A 106 -12.68 2.81 12.53
N ASP A 107 -13.07 1.62 12.11
CA ASP A 107 -13.56 1.33 10.75
C ASP A 107 -12.55 1.61 9.61
N GLY A 108 -11.29 1.82 9.94
CA GLY A 108 -10.23 2.00 8.95
C GLY A 108 -9.82 0.68 8.26
N VAL A 109 -9.32 0.80 7.03
CA VAL A 109 -8.89 -0.35 6.21
C VAL A 109 -7.49 -0.14 5.65
N LEU A 110 -6.66 -1.18 5.73
CA LEU A 110 -5.34 -1.23 5.12
C LEU A 110 -5.25 -2.38 4.13
N LEU A 111 -4.80 -2.08 2.92
CA LEU A 111 -4.55 -3.06 1.86
C LEU A 111 -3.04 -3.20 1.67
N VAL A 112 -2.53 -4.44 1.66
CA VAL A 112 -1.12 -4.73 1.41
C VAL A 112 -1.01 -5.74 0.29
N ALA A 113 -0.55 -5.31 -0.89
CA ALA A 113 -0.32 -6.17 -2.04
C ALA A 113 1.08 -6.78 -1.97
N VAL A 114 1.17 -8.10 -2.18
CA VAL A 114 2.41 -8.89 -2.17
C VAL A 114 2.62 -9.54 -3.53
N TYR A 115 3.84 -9.52 -4.01
CA TYR A 115 4.25 -10.06 -5.31
C TYR A 115 5.22 -11.23 -5.11
N PRO A 116 4.73 -12.49 -4.98
CA PRO A 116 5.55 -13.66 -4.67
C PRO A 116 6.32 -14.23 -5.89
N GLY A 117 6.39 -13.49 -7.00
CA GLY A 117 7.07 -13.93 -8.21
C GLY A 117 8.59 -14.01 -8.14
N HIS A 118 9.19 -13.63 -7.00
CA HIS A 118 10.62 -13.68 -6.69
C HIS A 118 10.83 -13.98 -5.19
N GLU A 119 12.04 -14.41 -4.84
CA GLU A 119 12.37 -14.87 -3.49
C GLU A 119 12.06 -13.83 -2.41
N GLU A 120 12.51 -12.59 -2.59
CA GLU A 120 12.25 -11.50 -1.63
C GLU A 120 10.75 -11.24 -1.41
N GLY A 121 9.94 -11.24 -2.47
CA GLY A 121 8.49 -11.07 -2.35
C GLY A 121 7.80 -12.24 -1.64
N THR A 122 8.34 -13.46 -1.80
CA THR A 122 7.85 -14.63 -1.07
C THR A 122 8.14 -14.49 0.43
N LEU A 123 9.39 -14.19 0.78
CA LEU A 123 9.83 -13.98 2.17
C LEU A 123 9.11 -12.80 2.85
N GLU A 124 8.88 -11.72 2.11
CA GLU A 124 8.09 -10.57 2.59
C GLU A 124 6.65 -10.98 2.93
N GLY A 125 6.03 -11.76 2.06
CA GLY A 125 4.67 -12.26 2.28
C GLY A 125 4.56 -13.26 3.42
N GLU A 126 5.57 -14.09 3.66
CA GLU A 126 5.66 -14.99 4.81
C GLU A 126 5.79 -14.20 6.11
N MET A 127 6.72 -13.26 6.19
CA MET A 127 6.93 -12.37 7.33
C MET A 127 5.66 -11.59 7.69
N LEU A 128 4.96 -11.04 6.69
CA LEU A 128 3.69 -10.35 6.90
C LEU A 128 2.61 -11.30 7.40
N THR A 129 2.53 -12.53 6.86
CA THR A 129 1.56 -13.54 7.31
C THR A 129 1.77 -13.88 8.78
N GLU A 130 3.02 -14.15 9.18
CA GLU A 130 3.39 -14.44 10.56
C GLU A 130 3.01 -13.28 11.50
N TYR A 131 3.38 -12.05 11.15
CA TYR A 131 3.05 -10.89 11.96
C TYR A 131 1.53 -10.69 12.08
N LEU A 132 0.80 -10.71 10.99
CA LEU A 132 -0.65 -10.49 10.98
C LEU A 132 -1.40 -11.56 11.78
N ALA A 133 -0.89 -12.80 11.83
CA ALA A 133 -1.45 -13.88 12.65
C ALA A 133 -1.33 -13.61 14.16
N THR A 134 -0.42 -12.73 14.60
CA THR A 134 -0.28 -12.36 16.02
C THR A 134 -1.26 -11.29 16.47
N LEU A 135 -1.95 -10.62 15.53
CA LEU A 135 -2.85 -9.52 15.87
C LEU A 135 -4.11 -9.99 16.61
N SER A 136 -4.58 -9.13 17.52
CA SER A 136 -5.79 -9.42 18.27
C SER A 136 -7.03 -9.40 17.38
N ARG A 137 -7.67 -10.55 17.21
CA ARG A 137 -8.94 -10.70 16.45
C ARG A 137 -10.11 -9.85 17.01
N TYR A 138 -9.99 -9.34 18.20
CA TYR A 138 -11.01 -8.48 18.82
C TYR A 138 -10.89 -7.03 18.38
N LYS A 139 -9.70 -6.62 17.92
CA LYS A 139 -9.41 -5.25 17.47
C LYS A 139 -9.30 -5.15 15.96
N LEU A 140 -8.79 -6.18 15.32
CA LEU A 140 -8.45 -6.20 13.90
C LEU A 140 -8.93 -7.50 13.25
N CYS A 141 -9.36 -7.39 11.99
CA CYS A 141 -9.58 -8.52 11.12
C CYS A 141 -8.51 -8.49 10.01
N ALA A 142 -7.68 -9.51 9.91
CA ALA A 142 -6.70 -9.65 8.84
C ALA A 142 -7.10 -10.81 7.93
N THR A 143 -7.37 -10.51 6.66
CA THR A 143 -7.79 -11.46 5.64
C THR A 143 -6.74 -11.53 4.53
N LYS A 144 -6.39 -12.76 4.10
CA LYS A 144 -5.51 -12.99 2.95
C LYS A 144 -6.35 -13.40 1.74
N VAL A 145 -6.27 -12.64 0.66
CA VAL A 145 -7.00 -12.89 -0.59
C VAL A 145 -6.02 -13.26 -1.69
N ARG A 146 -6.14 -14.49 -2.24
CA ARG A 146 -5.25 -14.99 -3.30
C ARG A 146 -6.03 -15.77 -4.36
N ILE A 147 -5.44 -15.85 -5.55
CA ILE A 147 -5.95 -16.69 -6.62
C ILE A 147 -5.54 -18.14 -6.31
N VAL A 148 -6.52 -19.04 -6.13
CA VAL A 148 -6.29 -20.42 -5.66
C VAL A 148 -5.49 -21.25 -6.65
N ASN A 149 -5.77 -21.11 -7.95
CA ASN A 149 -5.16 -21.89 -9.03
C ASN A 149 -3.93 -21.20 -9.66
N SER A 150 -3.38 -20.17 -9.02
CA SER A 150 -2.19 -19.46 -9.48
C SER A 150 -1.30 -19.08 -8.28
N PRO A 151 -0.43 -19.99 -7.82
CA PRO A 151 0.35 -19.79 -6.59
C PRO A 151 1.39 -18.68 -6.69
N THR A 152 1.84 -18.31 -7.88
CA THR A 152 2.82 -17.24 -8.12
C THR A 152 2.18 -15.88 -8.43
N SER A 153 0.86 -15.84 -8.57
CA SER A 153 0.15 -14.58 -8.78
C SER A 153 0.22 -13.68 -7.54
N PRO A 154 0.21 -12.36 -7.74
CA PRO A 154 0.07 -11.42 -6.66
C PRO A 154 -1.18 -11.71 -5.81
N TYR A 155 -1.05 -11.48 -4.52
CA TYR A 155 -2.14 -11.57 -3.56
C TYR A 155 -2.11 -10.36 -2.63
N PHE A 156 -3.14 -10.19 -1.82
CA PHE A 156 -3.16 -9.07 -0.88
C PHE A 156 -3.75 -9.47 0.48
N PHE A 157 -3.32 -8.72 1.47
CA PHE A 157 -3.96 -8.71 2.78
C PHE A 157 -4.92 -7.52 2.87
N VAL A 158 -6.06 -7.74 3.49
CA VAL A 158 -7.00 -6.70 3.93
C VAL A 158 -6.99 -6.72 5.45
N ILE A 159 -6.62 -5.61 6.06
CA ILE A 159 -6.60 -5.43 7.52
C ILE A 159 -7.65 -4.36 7.84
N GLU A 160 -8.64 -4.73 8.64
CA GLU A 160 -9.77 -3.88 9.02
C GLU A 160 -9.78 -3.67 10.52
N SER A 161 -9.91 -2.42 10.95
CA SER A 161 -10.18 -2.07 12.34
C SER A 161 -11.65 -2.35 12.69
N LYS A 162 -11.90 -2.79 13.92
CA LYS A 162 -13.24 -3.09 14.46
C LYS A 162 -13.69 -2.04 15.43
#